data_febdfd1b8f18a6c9e6d8d46f466c2770
#
_entry.id   febdfd1b8f18a6c9e6d8d46f466c2770
#
_cell.length_a   1.000
_cell.length_b   1.000
_cell.length_c   1.000
_cell.angle_alpha   90.00
_cell.angle_beta   90.00
_cell.angle_gamma   90.00
#
_symmetry.space_group_name_H-M   'P 1'
#
loop_
_entity.id
_entity.type
_entity.pdbx_description
1 polymer ?
#
loop_
_entity_poly.entity_id
_entity_poly.type
_entity_poly.pdbx_seq_one_letter_code
_entity_poly.pdbx_strand_id
1 'polypeptide(L)'
;MYLKFMLKKNSNKLPIISIITVVLNGEKTLKKCIQSVINQSYPQNKIEYIVIDGGSRDRTISIIKKYEKKISYWHSKKDRGLYDAMNKGIKKSSGEIIGILNADDFYYKNALYIVKKYFENKKIDFLFGTVRKDRILHGFWPKKIDWKFNIYPSHSGGFFIRRKAQKKIGYYNLKFKYSSDRDLIYRMIKVHKLRGICTKKQEVLSKFDVGGISSRVNFFERLIEEMSIRL
;
A
#
# COMPACT_ATOMS: atom_id res chain seq x y z
N MET A 1 20.72 -24.44 -15.97
CA MET A 1 19.55 -24.81 -16.81
C MET A 1 18.36 -25.27 -16.01
N TYR A 2 18.51 -26.12 -15.01
CA TYR A 2 17.43 -26.63 -14.13
C TYR A 2 16.71 -25.56 -13.32
N LEU A 3 17.42 -24.58 -12.78
CA LEU A 3 16.83 -23.47 -12.00
C LEU A 3 15.95 -22.54 -12.86
N LYS A 4 16.30 -22.32 -14.12
CA LYS A 4 15.48 -21.55 -15.09
C LYS A 4 14.19 -22.29 -15.46
N PHE A 5 14.21 -23.64 -15.48
CA PHE A 5 13.05 -24.46 -15.79
C PHE A 5 12.08 -24.54 -14.61
N MET A 6 12.58 -24.61 -13.37
CA MET A 6 11.77 -24.56 -12.14
C MET A 6 11.09 -23.20 -11.97
N LEU A 7 11.79 -22.10 -12.28
CA LEU A 7 11.22 -20.76 -12.26
C LEU A 7 10.11 -20.57 -13.31
N LYS A 8 10.24 -21.19 -14.49
CA LYS A 8 9.23 -21.13 -15.56
C LYS A 8 7.96 -21.96 -15.23
N LYS A 9 8.10 -23.11 -14.56
CA LYS A 9 6.96 -23.98 -14.19
C LYS A 9 6.10 -23.39 -13.06
N ASN A 10 6.66 -22.48 -12.23
CA ASN A 10 5.95 -21.81 -11.15
C ASN A 10 5.38 -20.43 -11.51
N SER A 11 5.70 -19.86 -12.67
CA SER A 11 5.23 -18.52 -13.06
C SER A 11 3.70 -18.44 -13.24
N ASN A 12 3.06 -19.54 -13.69
CA ASN A 12 1.61 -19.60 -13.86
C ASN A 12 0.83 -19.68 -12.52
N LYS A 13 1.50 -19.95 -11.40
CA LYS A 13 0.90 -20.00 -10.05
C LYS A 13 1.13 -18.72 -9.22
N LEU A 14 1.87 -17.75 -9.76
CA LEU A 14 2.12 -16.50 -9.04
C LEU A 14 0.85 -15.64 -8.99
N PRO A 15 0.46 -15.11 -7.82
CA PRO A 15 -0.70 -14.25 -7.71
C PRO A 15 -0.46 -12.93 -8.45
N ILE A 16 -1.52 -12.35 -8.99
CA ILE A 16 -1.48 -10.95 -9.46
C ILE A 16 -1.48 -10.05 -8.23
N ILE A 17 -0.54 -9.11 -8.19
CA ILE A 17 -0.42 -8.10 -7.13
C ILE A 17 -0.78 -6.75 -7.74
N SER A 18 -1.85 -6.14 -7.24
CA SER A 18 -2.23 -4.76 -7.60
C SER A 18 -1.43 -3.80 -6.71
N ILE A 19 -0.66 -2.92 -7.33
CA ILE A 19 -0.01 -1.80 -6.65
C ILE A 19 -0.73 -0.52 -7.03
N ILE A 20 -1.18 0.22 -6.04
CA ILE A 20 -1.89 1.48 -6.20
C ILE A 20 -0.99 2.61 -5.76
N THR A 21 -0.64 3.50 -6.67
CA THR A 21 0.03 4.76 -6.34
C THR A 21 -0.98 5.90 -6.39
N VAL A 22 -1.06 6.68 -5.33
CA VAL A 22 -1.85 7.90 -5.26
C VAL A 22 -0.92 9.10 -5.25
N VAL A 23 -1.27 10.15 -6.02
CA VAL A 23 -0.41 11.31 -6.22
C VAL A 23 -1.22 12.60 -6.35
N LEU A 24 -0.68 13.69 -5.79
CA LEU A 24 -1.11 15.06 -6.05
C LEU A 24 0.13 15.96 -6.03
N ASN A 25 0.43 16.62 -7.17
CA ASN A 25 1.61 17.46 -7.37
C ASN A 25 2.92 16.76 -6.97
N GLY A 26 3.17 15.60 -7.57
CA GLY A 26 4.28 14.70 -7.25
C GLY A 26 5.44 14.73 -8.25
N GLU A 27 5.62 15.81 -9.01
CA GLU A 27 6.62 15.88 -10.10
C GLU A 27 8.04 15.53 -9.66
N LYS A 28 8.40 15.79 -8.40
CA LYS A 28 9.74 15.54 -7.86
C LYS A 28 10.00 14.08 -7.51
N THR A 29 8.97 13.33 -7.13
CA THR A 29 9.11 12.00 -6.52
C THR A 29 8.49 10.88 -7.35
N LEU A 30 7.38 11.14 -8.06
CA LEU A 30 6.61 10.14 -8.77
C LEU A 30 7.43 9.27 -9.74
N LYS A 31 8.40 9.86 -10.46
CA LYS A 31 9.26 9.09 -11.37
C LYS A 31 9.96 7.93 -10.66
N LYS A 32 10.56 8.20 -9.49
CA LYS A 32 11.25 7.19 -8.68
C LYS A 32 10.29 6.13 -8.16
N CYS A 33 9.09 6.55 -7.71
CA CYS A 33 8.03 5.66 -7.27
C CYS A 33 7.64 4.69 -8.40
N ILE A 34 7.28 5.20 -9.60
CA ILE A 34 6.91 4.38 -10.76
C ILE A 34 8.03 3.40 -11.11
N GLN A 35 9.27 3.89 -11.22
CA GLN A 35 10.42 3.05 -11.54
C GLN A 35 10.61 1.91 -10.53
N SER A 36 10.33 2.14 -9.25
CA SER A 36 10.44 1.12 -8.21
C SER A 36 9.42 -0.01 -8.36
N VAL A 37 8.25 0.27 -8.93
CA VAL A 37 7.21 -0.72 -9.21
C VAL A 37 7.49 -1.48 -10.50
N ILE A 38 7.78 -0.77 -11.59
CA ILE A 38 8.00 -1.41 -12.91
C ILE A 38 9.33 -2.18 -13.01
N ASN A 39 10.29 -1.92 -12.13
CA ASN A 39 11.58 -2.60 -12.06
C ASN A 39 11.66 -3.67 -10.96
N GLN A 40 10.51 -4.09 -10.39
CA GLN A 40 10.49 -5.20 -9.46
C GLN A 40 11.02 -6.48 -10.11
N SER A 41 11.70 -7.32 -9.34
CA SER A 41 12.11 -8.67 -9.81
C SER A 41 10.90 -9.56 -10.09
N TYR A 42 9.74 -9.26 -9.53
CA TYR A 42 8.48 -9.97 -9.76
C TYR A 42 8.05 -9.85 -11.23
N PRO A 43 7.49 -10.90 -11.87
CA PRO A 43 7.11 -10.85 -13.28
C PRO A 43 6.12 -9.73 -13.58
N GLN A 44 6.42 -8.91 -14.59
CA GLN A 44 5.63 -7.72 -14.92
C GLN A 44 4.18 -8.03 -15.28
N ASN A 45 3.92 -9.17 -15.94
CA ASN A 45 2.57 -9.65 -16.24
C ASN A 45 1.79 -10.16 -15.01
N LYS A 46 2.40 -10.11 -13.82
CA LYS A 46 1.80 -10.41 -12.51
C LYS A 46 1.71 -9.17 -11.61
N ILE A 47 2.07 -7.99 -12.13
CA ILE A 47 1.91 -6.70 -11.46
C ILE A 47 0.81 -5.93 -12.18
N GLU A 48 -0.29 -5.64 -11.50
CA GLU A 48 -1.29 -4.69 -11.95
C GLU A 48 -0.96 -3.34 -11.30
N TYR A 49 -0.37 -2.43 -12.09
CA TYR A 49 0.03 -1.13 -11.60
C TYR A 49 -1.04 -0.06 -11.89
N ILE A 50 -1.55 0.58 -10.85
CA ILE A 50 -2.63 1.56 -10.90
C ILE A 50 -2.11 2.89 -10.36
N VAL A 51 -2.32 4.00 -11.10
CA VAL A 51 -1.95 5.34 -10.66
C VAL A 51 -3.20 6.23 -10.62
N ILE A 52 -3.47 6.80 -9.46
CA ILE A 52 -4.59 7.74 -9.25
C ILE A 52 -4.01 9.11 -8.94
N ASP A 53 -4.20 10.03 -9.86
CA ASP A 53 -3.82 11.44 -9.71
C ASP A 53 -5.02 12.27 -9.27
N GLY A 54 -4.85 13.04 -8.20
CA GLY A 54 -5.87 13.88 -7.57
C GLY A 54 -6.15 15.20 -8.30
N GLY A 55 -5.70 15.35 -9.55
CA GLY A 55 -5.85 16.56 -10.35
C GLY A 55 -4.64 17.50 -10.20
N SER A 56 -3.45 16.96 -10.36
CA SER A 56 -2.19 17.70 -10.30
C SER A 56 -2.11 18.84 -11.33
N ARG A 57 -1.40 19.90 -10.94
CA ARG A 57 -1.19 21.10 -11.77
C ARG A 57 0.28 21.31 -12.17
N ASP A 58 1.17 20.44 -11.68
CA ASP A 58 2.59 20.39 -12.03
C ASP A 58 2.86 19.38 -13.16
N ARG A 59 4.11 18.96 -13.35
CA ARG A 59 4.49 17.98 -14.37
C ARG A 59 4.11 16.53 -14.07
N THR A 60 3.34 16.24 -13.03
CA THR A 60 2.90 14.89 -12.62
C THR A 60 2.27 14.12 -13.78
N ILE A 61 1.31 14.74 -14.49
CA ILE A 61 0.61 14.09 -15.62
C ILE A 61 1.58 13.73 -16.76
N SER A 62 2.52 14.62 -17.08
CA SER A 62 3.55 14.36 -18.10
C SER A 62 4.42 13.15 -17.71
N ILE A 63 4.74 13.00 -16.42
CA ILE A 63 5.48 11.84 -15.92
C ILE A 63 4.64 10.58 -16.06
N ILE A 64 3.37 10.58 -15.69
CA ILE A 64 2.47 9.41 -15.84
C ILE A 64 2.42 8.97 -17.30
N LYS A 65 2.15 9.89 -18.23
CA LYS A 65 2.09 9.61 -19.67
C LYS A 65 3.37 8.97 -20.22
N LYS A 66 4.54 9.40 -19.74
CA LYS A 66 5.83 8.80 -20.13
C LYS A 66 5.93 7.31 -19.81
N TYR A 67 5.26 6.85 -18.74
CA TYR A 67 5.26 5.46 -18.31
C TYR A 67 3.94 4.73 -18.60
N GLU A 68 3.01 5.32 -19.35
CA GLU A 68 1.66 4.83 -19.60
C GLU A 68 1.63 3.37 -20.07
N LYS A 69 2.53 2.97 -20.98
CA LYS A 69 2.63 1.59 -21.48
C LYS A 69 3.01 0.55 -20.41
N LYS A 70 3.43 0.99 -19.21
CA LYS A 70 3.81 0.14 -18.06
C LYS A 70 2.81 0.24 -16.91
N ILE A 71 1.81 1.09 -17.02
CA ILE A 71 0.75 1.33 -16.04
C ILE A 71 -0.52 0.65 -16.56
N SER A 72 -1.10 -0.25 -15.77
CA SER A 72 -2.31 -1.00 -16.14
C SER A 72 -3.56 -0.10 -16.22
N TYR A 73 -3.61 0.90 -15.35
CA TYR A 73 -4.68 1.90 -15.33
C TYR A 73 -4.17 3.18 -14.68
N TRP A 74 -4.51 4.32 -15.25
CA TRP A 74 -4.35 5.60 -14.57
C TRP A 74 -5.54 6.53 -14.79
N HIS A 75 -5.73 7.47 -13.88
CA HIS A 75 -6.81 8.43 -13.89
C HIS A 75 -6.34 9.73 -13.23
N SER A 76 -6.68 10.86 -13.85
CA SER A 76 -6.41 12.19 -13.30
C SER A 76 -7.73 12.96 -13.20
N LYS A 77 -8.16 13.20 -11.97
CA LYS A 77 -9.34 14.03 -11.65
C LYS A 77 -9.30 14.42 -10.19
N LYS A 78 -9.71 15.65 -9.88
CA LYS A 78 -9.84 16.14 -8.51
C LYS A 78 -10.52 15.11 -7.62
N ASP A 79 -9.92 14.81 -6.49
CA ASP A 79 -10.45 13.93 -5.47
C ASP A 79 -10.83 14.71 -4.19
N ARG A 80 -11.37 13.98 -3.21
CA ARG A 80 -11.75 14.50 -1.88
C ARG A 80 -10.65 14.25 -0.85
N GLY A 81 -9.39 14.06 -1.28
CA GLY A 81 -8.23 13.79 -0.46
C GLY A 81 -7.66 12.38 -0.63
N LEU A 82 -6.59 12.12 0.09
CA LEU A 82 -5.76 10.92 0.00
C LEU A 82 -6.56 9.61 -0.01
N TYR A 83 -7.49 9.46 0.92
CA TYR A 83 -8.26 8.22 1.08
C TYR A 83 -9.30 8.02 -0.03
N ASP A 84 -9.81 9.10 -0.63
CA ASP A 84 -10.68 9.00 -1.82
C ASP A 84 -9.88 8.48 -3.03
N ALA A 85 -8.66 8.98 -3.23
CA ALA A 85 -7.75 8.48 -4.25
C ALA A 85 -7.42 7.00 -4.02
N MET A 86 -7.08 6.59 -2.79
CA MET A 86 -6.84 5.19 -2.43
C MET A 86 -8.07 4.32 -2.72
N ASN A 87 -9.27 4.77 -2.35
CA ASN A 87 -10.52 4.05 -2.62
C ASN A 87 -10.79 3.89 -4.12
N LYS A 88 -10.51 4.91 -4.94
CA LYS A 88 -10.61 4.82 -6.40
C LYS A 88 -9.67 3.73 -6.95
N GLY A 89 -8.43 3.70 -6.46
CA GLY A 89 -7.46 2.67 -6.83
C GLY A 89 -7.90 1.26 -6.41
N ILE A 90 -8.38 1.09 -5.16
CA ILE A 90 -8.88 -0.20 -4.66
C ILE A 90 -10.07 -0.68 -5.50
N LYS A 91 -10.99 0.19 -5.88
CA LYS A 91 -12.14 -0.16 -6.76
C LYS A 91 -11.70 -0.66 -8.13
N LYS A 92 -10.59 -0.15 -8.65
CA LYS A 92 -10.05 -0.54 -9.95
C LYS A 92 -9.18 -1.79 -9.89
N SER A 93 -8.68 -2.17 -8.72
CA SER A 93 -7.79 -3.32 -8.56
C SER A 93 -8.49 -4.65 -8.81
N SER A 94 -7.82 -5.55 -9.53
CA SER A 94 -8.29 -6.90 -9.85
C SER A 94 -7.40 -8.01 -9.26
N GLY A 95 -6.17 -7.69 -8.86
CA GLY A 95 -5.21 -8.65 -8.34
C GLY A 95 -5.65 -9.33 -7.04
N GLU A 96 -5.05 -10.48 -6.75
CA GLU A 96 -5.34 -11.26 -5.54
C GLU A 96 -4.87 -10.58 -4.26
N ILE A 97 -3.80 -9.77 -4.39
CA ILE A 97 -3.17 -9.01 -3.29
C ILE A 97 -3.15 -7.54 -3.71
N ILE A 98 -3.47 -6.66 -2.78
CA ILE A 98 -3.49 -5.21 -2.99
C ILE A 98 -2.44 -4.58 -2.07
N GLY A 99 -1.60 -3.72 -2.60
CA GLY A 99 -0.68 -2.85 -1.87
C GLY A 99 -0.85 -1.39 -2.29
N ILE A 100 -0.56 -0.47 -1.38
CA ILE A 100 -0.59 0.97 -1.63
C ILE A 100 0.82 1.52 -1.45
N LEU A 101 1.29 2.29 -2.43
CA LEU A 101 2.57 2.97 -2.42
C LEU A 101 2.33 4.45 -2.75
N ASN A 102 2.56 5.35 -1.79
CA ASN A 102 2.43 6.77 -2.05
C ASN A 102 3.51 7.26 -3.04
N ALA A 103 3.24 8.35 -3.74
CA ALA A 103 4.12 8.84 -4.81
C ALA A 103 5.50 9.35 -4.34
N ASP A 104 5.67 9.58 -3.04
CA ASP A 104 6.93 9.95 -2.38
C ASP A 104 7.74 8.74 -1.86
N ASP A 105 7.16 7.54 -1.92
CA ASP A 105 7.77 6.29 -1.47
C ASP A 105 8.33 5.47 -2.64
N PHE A 106 9.14 4.45 -2.31
CA PHE A 106 9.57 3.47 -3.30
C PHE A 106 9.79 2.07 -2.69
N TYR A 107 9.56 1.03 -3.52
CA TYR A 107 9.87 -0.35 -3.16
C TYR A 107 11.33 -0.71 -3.43
N TYR A 108 11.90 -1.58 -2.58
CA TYR A 108 13.14 -2.28 -2.90
C TYR A 108 12.87 -3.38 -3.93
N LYS A 109 13.90 -3.75 -4.72
CA LYS A 109 13.80 -4.59 -5.91
C LYS A 109 13.07 -5.93 -5.71
N ASN A 110 13.15 -6.54 -4.53
CA ASN A 110 12.57 -7.86 -4.24
C ASN A 110 11.30 -7.80 -3.38
N ALA A 111 10.73 -6.60 -3.15
CA ALA A 111 9.61 -6.41 -2.25
C ALA A 111 8.42 -7.32 -2.56
N LEU A 112 8.02 -7.43 -3.84
CA LEU A 112 6.86 -8.22 -4.22
C LEU A 112 7.08 -9.75 -4.12
N TYR A 113 8.32 -10.23 -4.27
CA TYR A 113 8.63 -11.61 -3.96
C TYR A 113 8.54 -11.91 -2.47
N ILE A 114 8.98 -10.99 -1.61
CA ILE A 114 8.83 -11.13 -0.16
C ILE A 114 7.33 -11.16 0.18
N VAL A 115 6.53 -10.24 -0.35
CA VAL A 115 5.08 -10.22 -0.17
C VAL A 115 4.45 -11.56 -0.57
N LYS A 116 4.76 -12.05 -1.79
CA LYS A 116 4.26 -13.33 -2.30
C LYS A 116 4.56 -14.48 -1.34
N LYS A 117 5.80 -14.57 -0.84
CA LYS A 117 6.24 -15.60 0.11
C LYS A 117 5.33 -15.69 1.34
N TYR A 118 4.97 -14.55 1.93
CA TYR A 118 4.08 -14.52 3.09
C TYR A 118 2.64 -14.92 2.74
N PHE A 119 2.16 -14.50 1.58
CA PHE A 119 0.81 -14.86 1.12
C PHE A 119 0.68 -16.29 0.56
N GLU A 120 1.74 -17.08 0.50
CA GLU A 120 1.65 -18.54 0.31
C GLU A 120 0.85 -19.20 1.42
N ASN A 121 0.95 -18.69 2.64
CA ASN A 121 0.06 -19.07 3.72
C ASN A 121 -1.36 -18.54 3.48
N LYS A 122 -2.25 -19.42 3.03
CA LYS A 122 -3.64 -19.09 2.70
C LYS A 122 -4.48 -18.62 3.90
N LYS A 123 -3.99 -18.82 5.14
CA LYS A 123 -4.66 -18.37 6.38
C LYS A 123 -4.43 -16.89 6.69
N ILE A 124 -3.48 -16.24 5.99
CA ILE A 124 -3.16 -14.82 6.21
C ILE A 124 -4.02 -13.95 5.29
N ASP A 125 -4.65 -12.94 5.86
CA ASP A 125 -5.50 -11.97 5.17
C ASP A 125 -4.73 -10.68 4.82
N PHE A 126 -3.79 -10.25 5.68
CA PHE A 126 -2.98 -9.06 5.46
C PHE A 126 -1.55 -9.18 6.02
N LEU A 127 -0.67 -8.33 5.53
CA LEU A 127 0.74 -8.29 5.86
C LEU A 127 1.17 -6.85 6.18
N PHE A 128 1.89 -6.67 7.28
CA PHE A 128 2.68 -5.48 7.54
C PHE A 128 4.16 -5.76 7.25
N GLY A 129 4.68 -5.16 6.20
CA GLY A 129 6.08 -5.24 5.84
C GLY A 129 6.94 -4.26 6.61
N THR A 130 8.20 -4.62 6.79
CA THR A 130 9.21 -3.71 7.32
C THR A 130 9.45 -2.58 6.33
N VAL A 131 9.49 -1.34 6.84
CA VAL A 131 9.70 -0.12 6.07
C VAL A 131 10.90 0.63 6.64
N ARG A 132 11.70 1.24 5.78
CA ARG A 132 12.78 2.13 6.16
C ARG A 132 12.32 3.59 6.05
N LYS A 133 12.48 4.34 7.11
CA LYS A 133 12.44 5.79 7.15
C LYS A 133 13.89 6.29 7.39
N ASP A 134 14.15 7.11 8.34
CA ASP A 134 15.44 7.36 9.02
C ASP A 134 15.92 6.13 9.79
N ARG A 135 14.99 5.36 10.33
CA ARG A 135 15.17 4.09 11.04
C ARG A 135 14.30 2.98 10.44
N ILE A 136 14.53 1.75 10.91
CA ILE A 136 13.70 0.61 10.54
C ILE A 136 12.40 0.64 11.33
N LEU A 137 11.27 0.66 10.61
CA LEU A 137 9.92 0.52 11.16
C LEU A 137 9.47 -0.92 10.95
N HIS A 138 9.25 -1.64 12.05
CA HIS A 138 8.97 -3.08 12.02
C HIS A 138 8.05 -3.49 13.18
N GLY A 139 7.21 -4.48 12.94
CA GLY A 139 6.39 -5.14 13.95
C GLY A 139 4.89 -4.99 13.73
N PHE A 140 4.14 -5.78 14.48
CA PHE A 140 2.68 -5.77 14.50
C PHE A 140 2.20 -6.32 15.85
N TRP A 141 1.42 -5.53 16.58
CA TRP A 141 0.97 -5.84 17.95
C TRP A 141 -0.56 -5.74 18.07
N PRO A 142 -1.33 -6.69 17.51
CA PRO A 142 -2.79 -6.59 17.45
C PRO A 142 -3.46 -6.51 18.84
N LYS A 143 -2.88 -7.11 19.86
CA LYS A 143 -3.42 -7.04 21.24
C LYS A 143 -3.42 -5.62 21.83
N LYS A 144 -2.68 -4.69 21.24
CA LYS A 144 -2.63 -3.30 21.72
C LYS A 144 -3.75 -2.41 21.16
N ILE A 145 -4.58 -2.92 20.26
CA ILE A 145 -5.59 -2.11 19.56
C ILE A 145 -6.64 -1.49 20.51
N ASP A 146 -6.87 -2.12 21.66
CA ASP A 146 -7.88 -1.67 22.62
C ASP A 146 -7.45 -0.41 23.39
N TRP A 147 -6.15 -0.17 23.55
CA TRP A 147 -5.60 0.89 24.38
C TRP A 147 -4.51 1.74 23.71
N LYS A 148 -3.98 1.28 22.59
CA LYS A 148 -3.02 2.05 21.78
C LYS A 148 -3.42 2.06 20.32
N PHE A 149 -3.44 3.24 19.70
CA PHE A 149 -3.65 3.36 18.26
C PHE A 149 -2.43 2.88 17.46
N ASN A 150 -1.25 2.89 18.06
CA ASN A 150 0.00 2.56 17.38
C ASN A 150 0.33 1.07 17.52
N ILE A 151 -0.48 0.22 16.86
CA ILE A 151 -0.32 -1.24 16.88
C ILE A 151 0.68 -1.76 15.84
N TYR A 152 1.11 -0.90 14.94
CA TYR A 152 2.15 -1.18 13.94
C TYR A 152 2.96 0.09 13.68
N PRO A 153 4.28 -0.01 13.55
CA PRO A 153 5.11 1.12 13.21
C PRO A 153 5.25 1.33 11.70
N SER A 154 4.61 0.46 10.89
CA SER A 154 4.73 0.43 9.45
C SER A 154 3.94 1.57 8.79
N HIS A 155 4.13 1.73 7.49
CA HIS A 155 3.53 2.75 6.65
C HIS A 155 2.76 2.08 5.50
N SER A 156 1.95 2.84 4.75
CA SER A 156 1.18 2.35 3.60
C SER A 156 2.03 1.52 2.63
N GLY A 157 3.27 1.94 2.34
CA GLY A 157 4.21 1.17 1.52
C GLY A 157 4.63 -0.20 2.08
N GLY A 158 4.30 -0.50 3.33
CA GLY A 158 4.48 -1.83 3.94
C GLY A 158 3.17 -2.63 4.05
N PHE A 159 2.02 -2.05 3.75
CA PHE A 159 0.74 -2.71 3.93
C PHE A 159 0.26 -3.42 2.67
N PHE A 160 -0.05 -4.71 2.82
CA PHE A 160 -0.63 -5.55 1.77
C PHE A 160 -1.81 -6.35 2.33
N ILE A 161 -2.85 -6.51 1.52
CA ILE A 161 -4.08 -7.21 1.91
C ILE A 161 -4.59 -8.09 0.78
N ARG A 162 -5.18 -9.25 1.10
CA ARG A 162 -5.92 -10.02 0.10
C ARG A 162 -7.15 -9.26 -0.37
N ARG A 163 -7.39 -9.27 -1.68
CA ARG A 163 -8.57 -8.62 -2.25
C ARG A 163 -9.88 -9.12 -1.63
N LYS A 164 -9.99 -10.41 -1.32
CA LYS A 164 -11.18 -10.95 -0.62
C LYS A 164 -11.38 -10.33 0.78
N ALA A 165 -10.30 -10.11 1.51
CA ALA A 165 -10.33 -9.46 2.82
C ALA A 165 -10.66 -7.97 2.68
N GLN A 166 -10.06 -7.28 1.68
CA GLN A 166 -10.41 -5.89 1.36
C GLN A 166 -11.89 -5.71 1.01
N LYS A 167 -12.46 -6.63 0.21
CA LYS A 167 -13.91 -6.61 -0.08
C LYS A 167 -14.77 -6.78 1.16
N LYS A 168 -14.34 -7.63 2.11
CA LYS A 168 -15.05 -7.88 3.36
C LYS A 168 -15.07 -6.65 4.27
N ILE A 169 -13.95 -5.94 4.41
CA ILE A 169 -13.84 -4.76 5.27
C ILE A 169 -14.33 -3.47 4.63
N GLY A 170 -14.53 -3.45 3.31
CA GLY A 170 -14.90 -2.26 2.55
C GLY A 170 -13.72 -1.32 2.31
N TYR A 171 -14.00 -0.03 2.24
CA TYR A 171 -13.09 1.03 1.83
C TYR A 171 -12.62 1.88 3.02
N TYR A 172 -11.68 2.78 2.78
CA TYR A 172 -11.33 3.83 3.72
C TYR A 172 -12.55 4.73 3.97
N ASN A 173 -12.81 5.05 5.24
CA ASN A 173 -13.93 5.89 5.64
C ASN A 173 -13.59 7.37 5.41
N LEU A 174 -14.28 8.01 4.49
CA LEU A 174 -14.01 9.40 4.10
C LEU A 174 -14.47 10.44 5.13
N LYS A 175 -15.12 10.03 6.22
CA LYS A 175 -15.40 10.90 7.37
C LYS A 175 -14.12 11.27 8.11
N PHE A 176 -13.10 10.40 8.08
CA PHE A 176 -11.80 10.62 8.70
C PHE A 176 -10.81 11.16 7.68
N LYS A 177 -10.37 12.39 7.86
CA LYS A 177 -9.42 13.06 6.98
C LYS A 177 -7.98 12.57 7.18
N TYR A 178 -7.62 12.23 8.43
CA TYR A 178 -6.25 11.90 8.84
C TYR A 178 -6.07 10.48 9.38
N SER A 179 -7.13 9.85 9.88
CA SER A 179 -7.06 8.60 10.63
C SER A 179 -7.86 7.45 9.99
N SER A 180 -8.26 7.57 8.72
CA SER A 180 -9.03 6.53 8.03
C SER A 180 -8.26 5.21 7.87
N ASP A 181 -6.93 5.24 7.85
CA ASP A 181 -6.09 4.04 7.91
C ASP A 181 -6.23 3.32 9.26
N ARG A 182 -6.36 4.06 10.35
CA ARG A 182 -6.59 3.50 11.70
C ARG A 182 -7.98 2.89 11.82
N ASP A 183 -9.00 3.56 11.28
CA ASP A 183 -10.35 3.02 11.17
C ASP A 183 -10.35 1.70 10.37
N LEU A 184 -9.69 1.66 9.21
CA LEU A 184 -9.57 0.46 8.40
C LEU A 184 -8.94 -0.69 9.21
N ILE A 185 -7.84 -0.43 9.91
CA ILE A 185 -7.13 -1.42 10.71
C ILE A 185 -7.97 -1.86 11.91
N TYR A 186 -8.68 -0.96 12.56
CA TYR A 186 -9.61 -1.29 13.64
C TYR A 186 -10.68 -2.26 13.15
N ARG A 187 -11.34 -1.95 12.03
CA ARG A 187 -12.33 -2.85 11.41
C ARG A 187 -11.72 -4.20 11.02
N MET A 188 -10.52 -4.22 10.46
CA MET A 188 -9.81 -5.47 10.14
C MET A 188 -9.66 -6.38 11.35
N ILE A 189 -9.21 -5.85 12.47
CA ILE A 189 -8.80 -6.64 13.64
C ILE A 189 -9.99 -6.90 14.58
N LYS A 190 -10.74 -5.86 14.93
CA LYS A 190 -11.80 -5.97 15.94
C LYS A 190 -13.12 -6.45 15.37
N VAL A 191 -13.55 -5.88 14.25
CA VAL A 191 -14.85 -6.19 13.66
C VAL A 191 -14.79 -7.48 12.84
N HIS A 192 -13.83 -7.57 11.91
CA HIS A 192 -13.76 -8.70 10.97
C HIS A 192 -12.81 -9.81 11.39
N LYS A 193 -12.04 -9.61 12.48
CA LYS A 193 -11.10 -10.59 13.06
C LYS A 193 -10.18 -11.22 12.02
N LEU A 194 -9.68 -10.40 11.10
CA LEU A 194 -8.76 -10.83 10.05
C LEU A 194 -7.41 -11.23 10.64
N ARG A 195 -6.75 -12.18 9.99
CA ARG A 195 -5.44 -12.69 10.41
C ARG A 195 -4.32 -11.94 9.70
N GLY A 196 -3.52 -11.21 10.46
CA GLY A 196 -2.36 -10.49 9.97
C GLY A 196 -1.05 -11.05 10.49
N ILE A 197 0.03 -10.72 9.77
CA ILE A 197 1.40 -11.03 10.14
C ILE A 197 2.30 -9.86 9.75
N CYS A 198 3.51 -9.78 10.33
CA CYS A 198 4.57 -8.90 9.83
C CYS A 198 5.70 -9.69 9.19
N THR A 199 6.45 -9.04 8.26
CA THR A 199 7.69 -9.60 7.70
C THR A 199 8.77 -9.72 8.79
N LYS A 200 9.85 -10.44 8.50
CA LYS A 200 11.06 -10.38 9.35
C LYS A 200 11.67 -8.97 9.27
N LYS A 201 12.35 -8.55 10.33
CA LYS A 201 12.92 -7.18 10.47
C LYS A 201 13.87 -6.81 9.32
N GLN A 202 14.66 -7.78 8.84
CA GLN A 202 15.60 -7.59 7.73
C GLN A 202 14.94 -7.61 6.34
N GLU A 203 13.69 -8.03 6.23
CA GLU A 203 12.94 -8.06 4.96
C GLU A 203 12.25 -6.72 4.73
N VAL A 204 13.04 -5.72 4.36
CA VAL A 204 12.57 -4.35 4.13
C VAL A 204 11.90 -4.27 2.76
N LEU A 205 10.62 -3.88 2.73
CA LEU A 205 9.83 -3.78 1.49
C LEU A 205 9.98 -2.43 0.81
N SER A 206 9.93 -1.34 1.58
CA SER A 206 9.91 0.01 1.02
C SER A 206 10.73 0.99 1.83
N LYS A 207 11.09 2.10 1.18
CA LYS A 207 11.57 3.30 1.86
C LYS A 207 10.49 4.37 1.79
N PHE A 208 10.27 4.99 2.93
CA PHE A 208 9.36 6.09 3.16
C PHE A 208 10.15 7.39 3.30
N ASP A 209 9.79 8.41 2.53
CA ASP A 209 10.48 9.70 2.59
C ASP A 209 9.75 10.68 3.53
N VAL A 210 10.51 11.57 4.16
CA VAL A 210 9.99 12.50 5.16
C VAL A 210 9.50 13.77 4.45
N GLY A 211 8.22 14.13 4.60
CA GLY A 211 7.67 15.36 4.02
C GLY A 211 6.24 15.23 3.49
N GLY A 212 5.65 14.04 3.58
CA GLY A 212 4.28 13.77 3.18
C GLY A 212 3.22 14.49 4.03
N ILE A 213 1.95 14.36 3.65
CA ILE A 213 0.78 15.00 4.28
C ILE A 213 0.72 14.74 5.78
N SER A 214 1.14 13.56 6.24
CA SER A 214 1.12 13.17 7.65
C SER A 214 2.00 14.04 8.58
N SER A 215 2.99 14.74 8.04
CA SER A 215 3.87 15.63 8.83
C SER A 215 3.23 17.01 9.12
N ARG A 216 2.14 17.35 8.46
CA ARG A 216 1.44 18.66 8.54
C ARG A 216 0.12 18.60 9.29
N VAL A 217 -0.20 17.45 9.89
CA VAL A 217 -1.50 17.23 10.55
C VAL A 217 -1.52 17.87 11.94
N ASN A 218 -2.60 18.58 12.25
CA ASN A 218 -2.86 19.08 13.60
C ASN A 218 -3.07 17.89 14.54
N PHE A 219 -2.31 17.88 15.65
CA PHE A 219 -2.38 16.81 16.65
C PHE A 219 -3.78 16.62 17.24
N PHE A 220 -4.47 17.72 17.57
CA PHE A 220 -5.81 17.68 18.18
C PHE A 220 -6.86 17.11 17.21
N GLU A 221 -6.88 17.56 15.95
CA GLU A 221 -7.82 17.02 14.94
C GLU A 221 -7.66 15.52 14.78
N ARG A 222 -6.40 15.04 14.70
CA ARG A 222 -6.12 13.62 14.62
C ARG A 222 -6.55 12.86 15.86
N LEU A 223 -6.35 13.41 17.04
CA LEU A 223 -6.76 12.80 18.32
C LEU A 223 -8.29 12.62 18.38
N ILE A 224 -9.05 13.64 18.00
CA ILE A 224 -10.52 13.60 17.94
C ILE A 224 -10.99 12.49 16.99
N GLU A 225 -10.42 12.41 15.78
CA GLU A 225 -10.75 11.33 14.86
C GLU A 225 -10.45 9.95 15.44
N GLU A 226 -9.28 9.78 16.09
CA GLU A 226 -8.88 8.51 16.70
C GLU A 226 -9.80 8.08 17.85
N MET A 227 -10.30 9.02 18.63
CA MET A 227 -11.30 8.73 19.67
C MET A 227 -12.62 8.29 19.03
N SER A 228 -13.07 8.97 17.97
CA SER A 228 -14.32 8.64 17.26
C SER A 228 -14.32 7.26 16.56
N ILE A 229 -13.17 6.66 16.29
CA ILE A 229 -13.06 5.32 15.71
C ILE A 229 -13.53 4.22 16.67
N ARG A 230 -13.50 4.47 17.97
CA ARG A 230 -13.82 3.47 19.02
C ARG A 230 -15.22 3.63 19.61
N LEU A 231 -15.87 4.75 19.34
CA LEU A 231 -17.24 5.05 19.74
C LEU A 231 -18.24 4.53 18.71
#